data_49f7f2603188e73905f76647e55a570f
#
_entry.id   49f7f2603188e73905f76647e55a570f
#
_cell.length_a   1.000
_cell.length_b   1.000
_cell.length_c   1.000
_cell.angle_alpha   90.00
_cell.angle_beta   90.00
_cell.angle_gamma   90.00
#
_symmetry.space_group_name_H-M   'P 1'
#
loop_
_entity.id
_entity.type
_entity.pdbx_description
1 polymer ?
#
loop_
_entity_poly.entity_id
_entity_poly.type
_entity_poly.pdbx_seq_one_letter_code
_entity_poly.pdbx_strand_id
1 'polypeptide(L)'
;LVTMGEMASSVAHELNQPLAAITNYCNGIVSRVRADTIGKDDLIEALGKTSRQAERAGQIIARVRGFVRRSEPQRQLASVRALVDEALDLAGIELRRRNVALSTYVAQRLPPLSCDPILIQQVIMNLLKNASEAIDSAQLPPQRRQIELRVVPRHTPDEGGVIEFSVTDHGPGVREDVLARLYEAFYSTKAEGLGIGLALCRSIVESHRGRMKAQNLYNLDTVVGCRFAFTLQVETNLARSDNGGPSTQPAPLPLATDSTP
;
A
#
# COMPACT_ATOMS: atom_id res chain seq x y z
N LEU A 1 -7.41 -0.10 -19.82
CA LEU A 1 -8.15 0.98 -19.12
C LEU A 1 -9.54 0.46 -18.80
N VAL A 2 -9.80 0.05 -17.56
CA VAL A 2 -11.15 -0.27 -17.07
C VAL A 2 -11.96 1.01 -17.17
N THR A 3 -13.09 0.98 -17.86
CA THR A 3 -13.92 2.18 -18.04
C THR A 3 -14.57 2.59 -16.73
N MET A 4 -14.83 3.90 -16.54
CA MET A 4 -15.49 4.42 -15.34
C MET A 4 -16.86 3.76 -15.08
N GLY A 5 -17.52 3.25 -16.15
CA GLY A 5 -18.78 2.51 -16.07
C GLY A 5 -18.63 1.11 -15.48
N GLU A 6 -17.60 0.36 -15.86
CA GLU A 6 -17.32 -0.96 -15.31
C GLU A 6 -16.93 -0.87 -13.82
N MET A 7 -16.19 0.18 -13.43
CA MET A 7 -15.88 0.50 -12.04
C MET A 7 -17.15 0.76 -11.21
N ALA A 8 -18.05 1.61 -11.73
CA ALA A 8 -19.30 1.94 -11.03
C ALA A 8 -20.18 0.69 -10.81
N SER A 9 -20.26 -0.18 -11.82
CA SER A 9 -21.03 -1.43 -11.75
C SER A 9 -20.47 -2.40 -10.71
N SER A 10 -19.15 -2.59 -10.67
CA SER A 10 -18.51 -3.49 -9.70
C SER A 10 -18.65 -2.98 -8.26
N VAL A 11 -18.41 -1.68 -8.03
CA VAL A 11 -18.59 -1.05 -6.72
C VAL A 11 -20.03 -1.15 -6.25
N ALA A 12 -21.00 -0.86 -7.14
CA ALA A 12 -22.41 -0.98 -6.81
C ALA A 12 -22.80 -2.41 -6.45
N HIS A 13 -22.30 -3.40 -7.19
CA HIS A 13 -22.54 -4.81 -6.89
C HIS A 13 -22.00 -5.21 -5.51
N GLU A 14 -20.76 -4.82 -5.20
CA GLU A 14 -20.14 -5.17 -3.92
C GLU A 14 -20.72 -4.40 -2.71
N LEU A 15 -21.22 -3.17 -2.92
CA LEU A 15 -21.96 -2.46 -1.88
C LEU A 15 -23.35 -3.04 -1.66
N ASN A 16 -24.03 -3.48 -2.73
CA ASN A 16 -25.35 -4.05 -2.64
C ASN A 16 -25.37 -5.38 -1.87
N GLN A 17 -24.30 -6.17 -1.89
CA GLN A 17 -24.22 -7.44 -1.15
C GLN A 17 -24.37 -7.24 0.37
N PRO A 18 -23.53 -6.47 1.08
CA PRO A 18 -23.68 -6.26 2.51
C PRO A 18 -24.99 -5.53 2.86
N LEU A 19 -25.45 -4.59 2.02
CA LEU A 19 -26.71 -3.90 2.24
C LEU A 19 -27.91 -4.85 2.14
N ALA A 20 -27.95 -5.72 1.16
CA ALA A 20 -28.97 -6.76 1.05
C ALA A 20 -28.94 -7.73 2.25
N ALA A 21 -27.75 -8.14 2.71
CA ALA A 21 -27.61 -8.97 3.90
C ALA A 21 -28.12 -8.27 5.16
N ILE A 22 -27.83 -6.97 5.36
CA ILE A 22 -28.37 -6.16 6.46
C ILE A 22 -29.88 -6.15 6.40
N THR A 23 -30.45 -5.85 5.23
CA THR A 23 -31.91 -5.81 5.03
C THR A 23 -32.56 -7.16 5.37
N ASN A 24 -31.95 -8.27 4.90
CA ASN A 24 -32.47 -9.61 5.17
C ASN A 24 -32.42 -9.97 6.67
N TYR A 25 -31.29 -9.66 7.37
CA TYR A 25 -31.20 -9.89 8.81
C TYR A 25 -32.21 -9.04 9.58
N CYS A 26 -32.35 -7.75 9.25
CA CYS A 26 -33.31 -6.87 9.89
C CYS A 26 -34.75 -7.35 9.68
N ASN A 27 -35.13 -7.72 8.45
CA ASN A 27 -36.46 -8.24 8.14
C ASN A 27 -36.76 -9.57 8.88
N GLY A 28 -35.77 -10.47 8.94
CA GLY A 28 -35.86 -11.71 9.67
C GLY A 28 -36.05 -11.49 11.19
N ILE A 29 -35.27 -10.56 11.76
CA ILE A 29 -35.42 -10.15 13.18
C ILE A 29 -36.83 -9.60 13.43
N VAL A 30 -37.26 -8.63 12.63
CA VAL A 30 -38.61 -8.00 12.79
C VAL A 30 -39.71 -9.03 12.69
N SER A 31 -39.67 -9.95 11.74
CA SER A 31 -40.67 -11.01 11.59
C SER A 31 -40.72 -11.92 12.79
N ARG A 32 -39.57 -12.40 13.28
CA ARG A 32 -39.49 -13.32 14.43
C ARG A 32 -39.84 -12.63 15.75
N VAL A 33 -39.48 -11.33 15.92
CA VAL A 33 -39.91 -10.56 17.10
C VAL A 33 -41.43 -10.37 17.11
N ARG A 34 -42.06 -10.04 15.95
CA ARG A 34 -43.50 -9.90 15.85
C ARG A 34 -44.25 -11.20 16.11
N ALA A 35 -43.66 -12.34 15.76
CA ALA A 35 -44.22 -13.65 15.98
C ALA A 35 -43.91 -14.22 17.39
N ASP A 36 -43.17 -13.48 18.22
CA ASP A 36 -42.66 -13.93 19.53
C ASP A 36 -41.90 -15.29 19.48
N THR A 37 -41.10 -15.46 18.38
CA THR A 37 -40.37 -16.70 18.08
C THR A 37 -38.87 -16.58 18.15
N ILE A 38 -38.31 -15.42 18.58
CA ILE A 38 -36.87 -15.18 18.66
C ILE A 38 -36.40 -15.20 20.12
N GLY A 39 -35.42 -16.06 20.40
CA GLY A 39 -34.71 -16.04 21.67
C GLY A 39 -33.71 -14.88 21.75
N LYS A 40 -33.33 -14.50 22.97
CA LYS A 40 -32.35 -13.41 23.20
C LYS A 40 -31.00 -13.67 22.52
N ASP A 41 -30.51 -14.90 22.58
CA ASP A 41 -29.23 -15.28 22.01
C ASP A 41 -29.24 -15.22 20.47
N ASP A 42 -30.34 -15.72 19.85
CA ASP A 42 -30.53 -15.59 18.38
C ASP A 42 -30.62 -14.14 17.95
N LEU A 43 -31.27 -13.28 18.74
CA LEU A 43 -31.36 -11.85 18.46
C LEU A 43 -29.98 -11.18 18.50
N ILE A 44 -29.19 -11.47 19.54
CA ILE A 44 -27.81 -10.96 19.68
C ILE A 44 -26.95 -11.44 18.51
N GLU A 45 -27.05 -12.71 18.13
CA GLU A 45 -26.31 -13.26 17.01
C GLU A 45 -26.68 -12.56 15.69
N ALA A 46 -27.97 -12.38 15.42
CA ALA A 46 -28.46 -11.74 14.20
C ALA A 46 -28.05 -10.26 14.13
N LEU A 47 -28.12 -9.52 15.24
CA LEU A 47 -27.63 -8.14 15.33
C LEU A 47 -26.12 -8.06 15.13
N GLY A 48 -25.36 -9.02 15.68
CA GLY A 48 -23.93 -9.12 15.46
C GLY A 48 -23.57 -9.38 13.98
N LYS A 49 -24.34 -10.21 13.28
CA LYS A 49 -24.20 -10.42 11.84
C LYS A 49 -24.50 -9.13 11.05
N THR A 50 -25.54 -8.40 11.46
CA THR A 50 -25.91 -7.12 10.84
C THR A 50 -24.80 -6.08 11.00
N SER A 51 -24.25 -5.94 12.22
CA SER A 51 -23.13 -5.02 12.51
C SER A 51 -21.90 -5.31 11.64
N ARG A 52 -21.53 -6.60 11.52
CA ARG A 52 -20.40 -6.99 10.64
C ARG A 52 -20.62 -6.62 9.18
N GLN A 53 -21.85 -6.71 8.66
CA GLN A 53 -22.14 -6.30 7.29
C GLN A 53 -22.10 -4.78 7.12
N ALA A 54 -22.53 -4.01 8.12
CA ALA A 54 -22.42 -2.57 8.12
C ALA A 54 -20.94 -2.11 8.13
N GLU A 55 -20.11 -2.73 8.95
CA GLU A 55 -18.66 -2.49 8.96
C GLU A 55 -18.01 -2.82 7.60
N ARG A 56 -18.43 -3.93 6.97
CA ARG A 56 -17.96 -4.32 5.64
C ARG A 56 -18.33 -3.26 4.59
N ALA A 57 -19.57 -2.77 4.58
CA ALA A 57 -20.00 -1.70 3.69
C ALA A 57 -19.18 -0.41 3.90
N GLY A 58 -18.92 -0.03 5.15
CA GLY A 58 -18.05 1.11 5.48
C GLY A 58 -16.63 0.95 4.95
N GLN A 59 -16.04 -0.25 5.07
CA GLN A 59 -14.71 -0.55 4.52
C GLN A 59 -14.68 -0.46 2.99
N ILE A 60 -15.73 -0.89 2.29
CA ILE A 60 -15.86 -0.76 0.85
C ILE A 60 -15.84 0.72 0.45
N ILE A 61 -16.67 1.53 1.10
CA ILE A 61 -16.75 2.99 0.84
C ILE A 61 -15.39 3.65 1.09
N ALA A 62 -14.72 3.34 2.18
CA ALA A 62 -13.41 3.90 2.51
C ALA A 62 -12.35 3.57 1.44
N ARG A 63 -12.34 2.33 0.93
CA ARG A 63 -11.41 1.88 -0.14
C ARG A 63 -11.71 2.58 -1.46
N VAL A 64 -12.99 2.67 -1.85
CA VAL A 64 -13.41 3.37 -3.07
C VAL A 64 -13.04 4.85 -2.98
N ARG A 65 -13.31 5.50 -1.84
CA ARG A 65 -12.93 6.89 -1.60
C ARG A 65 -11.42 7.12 -1.72
N GLY A 66 -10.61 6.21 -1.16
CA GLY A 66 -9.15 6.26 -1.29
C GLY A 66 -8.67 6.11 -2.74
N PHE A 67 -9.37 5.31 -3.55
CA PHE A 67 -9.06 5.12 -4.97
C PHE A 67 -9.49 6.32 -5.84
N VAL A 68 -10.68 6.90 -5.56
CA VAL A 68 -11.25 8.05 -6.32
C VAL A 68 -10.54 9.37 -5.97
N ARG A 69 -10.08 9.53 -4.74
CA ARG A 69 -9.30 10.71 -4.35
C ARG A 69 -7.88 10.60 -4.95
N ARG A 70 -7.74 11.02 -6.20
CA ARG A 70 -6.47 11.47 -6.78
C ARG A 70 -6.08 12.83 -6.16
N SER A 71 -5.98 12.93 -4.85
CA SER A 71 -5.33 14.08 -4.25
C SER A 71 -3.85 13.96 -4.59
N GLU A 72 -3.26 15.03 -5.08
CA GLU A 72 -1.81 15.11 -5.18
C GLU A 72 -1.20 14.73 -3.82
N PRO A 73 -0.22 13.81 -3.77
CA PRO A 73 0.35 13.39 -2.50
C PRO A 73 0.94 14.60 -1.78
N GLN A 74 0.63 14.75 -0.51
CA GLN A 74 1.22 15.78 0.34
C GLN A 74 2.64 15.34 0.71
N ARG A 75 3.58 15.60 -0.21
CA ARG A 75 4.96 15.17 -0.05
C ARG A 75 5.66 16.00 1.01
N GLN A 76 6.35 15.31 1.90
CA GLN A 76 7.26 15.90 2.89
C GLN A 76 8.50 15.01 3.03
N LEU A 77 9.58 15.57 3.55
CA LEU A 77 10.77 14.77 3.87
C LEU A 77 10.44 13.88 5.07
N ALA A 78 10.46 12.58 4.85
CA ALA A 78 10.14 11.57 5.84
C ALA A 78 11.33 10.64 6.11
N SER A 79 11.56 10.30 7.37
CA SER A 79 12.49 9.25 7.76
C SER A 79 11.92 7.90 7.38
N VAL A 80 12.66 7.13 6.56
CA VAL A 80 12.26 5.78 6.14
C VAL A 80 12.05 4.87 7.35
N ARG A 81 12.90 4.99 8.36
CA ARG A 81 12.79 4.19 9.59
C ARG A 81 11.49 4.50 10.33
N ALA A 82 11.20 5.77 10.59
CA ALA A 82 9.98 6.18 11.29
C ALA A 82 8.72 5.74 10.53
N LEU A 83 8.71 5.92 9.20
CA LEU A 83 7.61 5.50 8.33
C LEU A 83 7.34 4.00 8.42
N VAL A 84 8.40 3.18 8.45
CA VAL A 84 8.28 1.73 8.59
C VAL A 84 7.79 1.36 9.99
N ASP A 85 8.39 1.92 11.04
CA ASP A 85 8.04 1.60 12.42
C ASP A 85 6.56 1.91 12.70
N GLU A 86 6.04 3.06 12.27
CA GLU A 86 4.62 3.44 12.39
C GLU A 86 3.70 2.47 11.62
N ALA A 87 4.09 2.06 10.40
CA ALA A 87 3.31 1.09 9.64
C ALA A 87 3.27 -0.28 10.33
N LEU A 88 4.37 -0.70 10.96
CA LEU A 88 4.46 -1.95 11.68
C LEU A 88 3.67 -1.97 12.98
N ASP A 89 3.62 -0.85 13.71
CA ASP A 89 2.80 -0.72 14.91
C ASP A 89 1.32 -0.98 14.59
N LEU A 90 0.84 -0.41 13.48
CA LEU A 90 -0.53 -0.60 13.02
C LEU A 90 -0.79 -2.03 12.51
N ALA A 91 0.12 -2.57 11.69
CA ALA A 91 -0.03 -3.91 11.13
C ALA A 91 0.13 -5.02 12.18
N GLY A 92 0.92 -4.78 13.23
CA GLY A 92 1.27 -5.77 14.24
C GLY A 92 0.07 -6.37 14.98
N ILE A 93 -1.00 -5.61 15.17
CA ILE A 93 -2.23 -6.10 15.81
C ILE A 93 -2.85 -7.24 14.99
N GLU A 94 -3.00 -7.02 13.67
CA GLU A 94 -3.59 -7.99 12.76
C GLU A 94 -2.69 -9.22 12.56
N LEU A 95 -1.37 -9.03 12.44
CA LEU A 95 -0.40 -10.12 12.29
C LEU A 95 -0.40 -11.04 13.52
N ARG A 96 -0.43 -10.45 14.73
CA ARG A 96 -0.55 -11.24 15.99
C ARG A 96 -1.85 -12.02 16.04
N ARG A 97 -2.98 -11.39 15.68
CA ARG A 97 -4.29 -12.05 15.64
C ARG A 97 -4.28 -13.27 14.71
N ARG A 98 -3.53 -13.20 13.63
CA ARG A 98 -3.38 -14.28 12.64
C ARG A 98 -2.26 -15.26 12.96
N ASN A 99 -1.54 -15.11 14.07
CA ASN A 99 -0.36 -15.91 14.40
C ASN A 99 0.70 -15.94 13.28
N VAL A 100 0.99 -14.77 12.70
CA VAL A 100 2.00 -14.59 11.65
C VAL A 100 3.18 -13.86 12.26
N ALA A 101 4.38 -14.46 12.18
CA ALA A 101 5.63 -13.85 12.59
C ALA A 101 6.10 -12.86 11.51
N LEU A 102 6.62 -11.73 11.93
CA LEU A 102 7.19 -10.71 11.06
C LEU A 102 8.68 -10.54 11.34
N SER A 103 9.50 -10.74 10.32
CA SER A 103 10.92 -10.37 10.32
C SER A 103 11.10 -9.06 9.58
N THR A 104 11.82 -8.12 10.19
CA THR A 104 12.02 -6.79 9.60
C THR A 104 13.50 -6.47 9.47
N TYR A 105 13.92 -6.09 8.27
CA TYR A 105 15.24 -5.57 8.00
C TYR A 105 15.16 -4.20 7.33
N VAL A 106 15.63 -3.18 8.00
CA VAL A 106 15.76 -1.82 7.44
C VAL A 106 17.25 -1.47 7.45
N ALA A 107 17.81 -1.21 6.28
CA ALA A 107 19.22 -0.86 6.15
C ALA A 107 19.56 0.40 6.98
N GLN A 108 20.79 0.43 7.46
CA GLN A 108 21.29 1.60 8.19
C GLN A 108 21.54 2.77 7.24
N ARG A 109 21.39 4.01 7.75
CA ARG A 109 21.71 5.25 7.03
C ARG A 109 20.98 5.41 5.70
N LEU A 110 19.70 5.05 5.67
CA LEU A 110 18.85 5.38 4.52
C LEU A 110 18.62 6.90 4.44
N PRO A 111 18.72 7.50 3.25
CA PRO A 111 18.37 8.90 3.07
C PRO A 111 16.86 9.11 3.33
N PRO A 112 16.43 10.32 3.74
CA PRO A 112 15.02 10.65 3.81
C PRO A 112 14.38 10.61 2.42
N LEU A 113 13.08 10.31 2.40
CA LEU A 113 12.28 10.30 1.17
C LEU A 113 11.33 11.49 1.13
N SER A 114 11.19 12.10 -0.03
CA SER A 114 10.13 13.08 -0.31
C SER A 114 8.86 12.32 -0.71
N CYS A 115 8.01 12.06 0.26
CA CYS A 115 6.79 11.27 0.05
C CYS A 115 5.64 11.76 0.95
N ASP A 116 4.43 11.29 0.69
CA ASP A 116 3.31 11.35 1.61
C ASP A 116 3.39 10.14 2.55
N PRO A 117 3.75 10.33 3.84
CA PRO A 117 3.99 9.22 4.77
C PRO A 117 2.76 8.34 4.94
N ILE A 118 1.56 8.95 5.02
CA ILE A 118 0.31 8.23 5.24
C ILE A 118 0.02 7.28 4.07
N LEU A 119 0.22 7.76 2.84
CA LEU A 119 0.00 6.95 1.65
C LEU A 119 1.02 5.80 1.55
N ILE A 120 2.29 6.04 1.88
CA ILE A 120 3.30 4.98 1.83
C ILE A 120 3.09 3.95 2.96
N GLN A 121 2.73 4.37 4.16
CA GLN A 121 2.31 3.46 5.24
C GLN A 121 1.13 2.59 4.81
N GLN A 122 0.15 3.17 4.12
CA GLN A 122 -0.98 2.42 3.57
C GLN A 122 -0.54 1.34 2.57
N VAL A 123 0.45 1.62 1.72
CA VAL A 123 1.04 0.61 0.81
C VAL A 123 1.65 -0.54 1.63
N ILE A 124 2.51 -0.23 2.61
CA ILE A 124 3.16 -1.24 3.45
C ILE A 124 2.12 -2.12 4.17
N MET A 125 1.14 -1.48 4.83
CA MET A 125 0.07 -2.19 5.54
C MET A 125 -0.75 -3.10 4.62
N ASN A 126 -1.06 -2.63 3.41
CA ASN A 126 -1.83 -3.44 2.46
C ASN A 126 -1.04 -4.65 1.96
N LEU A 127 0.27 -4.50 1.73
CA LEU A 127 1.14 -5.61 1.36
C LEU A 127 1.28 -6.63 2.50
N LEU A 128 1.49 -6.19 3.74
CA LEU A 128 1.55 -7.06 4.91
C LEU A 128 0.24 -7.81 5.14
N LYS A 129 -0.90 -7.13 4.96
CA LYS A 129 -2.22 -7.75 5.02
C LYS A 129 -2.39 -8.81 3.95
N ASN A 130 -2.04 -8.52 2.69
CA ASN A 130 -2.14 -9.47 1.60
C ASN A 130 -1.28 -10.71 1.83
N ALA A 131 -0.05 -10.54 2.33
CA ALA A 131 0.85 -11.61 2.71
C ALA A 131 0.27 -12.49 3.84
N SER A 132 -0.29 -11.88 4.88
CA SER A 132 -0.92 -12.61 5.99
C SER A 132 -2.14 -13.42 5.53
N GLU A 133 -2.96 -12.87 4.64
CA GLU A 133 -4.10 -13.57 4.06
C GLU A 133 -3.68 -14.73 3.15
N ALA A 134 -2.57 -14.59 2.42
CA ALA A 134 -2.01 -15.67 1.60
C ALA A 134 -1.53 -16.84 2.47
N ILE A 135 -0.88 -16.54 3.59
CA ILE A 135 -0.46 -17.54 4.58
C ILE A 135 -1.66 -18.27 5.19
N ASP A 136 -2.73 -17.54 5.54
CA ASP A 136 -3.96 -18.11 6.09
C ASP A 136 -4.62 -19.07 5.10
N SER A 137 -4.73 -18.66 3.84
CA SER A 137 -5.36 -19.48 2.79
C SER A 137 -4.62 -20.79 2.53
N ALA A 138 -3.31 -20.81 2.72
CA ALA A 138 -2.46 -21.99 2.55
C ALA A 138 -2.46 -22.93 3.75
N GLN A 139 -3.10 -22.54 4.88
CA GLN A 139 -3.12 -23.32 6.13
C GLN A 139 -1.74 -23.79 6.58
N LEU A 140 -0.73 -22.92 6.45
CA LEU A 140 0.66 -23.25 6.76
C LEU A 140 0.85 -23.57 8.24
N PRO A 141 1.77 -24.52 8.57
CA PRO A 141 2.13 -24.79 9.95
C PRO A 141 2.80 -23.57 10.60
N PRO A 142 2.71 -23.42 11.93
CA PRO A 142 3.18 -22.22 12.65
C PRO A 142 4.61 -21.79 12.28
N GLN A 143 5.51 -22.74 12.05
CA GLN A 143 6.92 -22.48 11.72
C GLN A 143 7.12 -21.81 10.34
N ARG A 144 6.15 -21.94 9.43
CA ARG A 144 6.16 -21.36 8.10
C ARG A 144 5.30 -20.12 7.96
N ARG A 145 4.61 -19.71 9.03
CA ARG A 145 3.75 -18.51 9.05
C ARG A 145 4.61 -17.27 9.30
N GLN A 146 5.44 -16.95 8.32
CA GLN A 146 6.41 -15.86 8.41
C GLN A 146 6.28 -14.92 7.21
N ILE A 147 6.43 -13.63 7.51
CA ILE A 147 6.54 -12.55 6.53
C ILE A 147 7.88 -11.85 6.77
N GLU A 148 8.60 -11.52 5.71
CA GLU A 148 9.78 -10.67 5.77
C GLU A 148 9.44 -9.30 5.14
N LEU A 149 9.65 -8.22 5.90
CA LEU A 149 9.71 -6.86 5.38
C LEU A 149 11.16 -6.43 5.28
N ARG A 150 11.61 -6.09 4.07
CA ARG A 150 12.98 -5.66 3.83
C ARG A 150 13.01 -4.30 3.14
N VAL A 151 13.81 -3.38 3.68
CA VAL A 151 13.97 -2.03 3.13
C VAL A 151 15.46 -1.75 2.92
N VAL A 152 15.84 -1.56 1.67
CA VAL A 152 17.26 -1.41 1.27
C VAL A 152 17.44 -0.33 0.21
N PRO A 153 18.61 0.34 0.20
CA PRO A 153 18.96 1.19 -0.91
C PRO A 153 19.28 0.33 -2.14
N ARG A 154 18.88 0.81 -3.31
CA ARG A 154 19.24 0.24 -4.61
C ARG A 154 19.69 1.33 -5.54
N HIS A 155 20.50 0.96 -6.50
CA HIS A 155 20.86 1.82 -7.60
C HIS A 155 20.42 1.14 -8.90
N THR A 156 19.54 1.79 -9.63
CA THR A 156 19.06 1.27 -10.91
C THR A 156 19.57 2.17 -12.02
N PRO A 157 19.97 1.60 -13.19
CA PRO A 157 20.48 2.41 -14.30
C PRO A 157 19.49 3.48 -14.77
N ASP A 158 18.18 3.16 -14.72
CA ASP A 158 17.11 4.01 -15.23
C ASP A 158 16.63 5.07 -14.21
N GLU A 159 16.68 4.76 -12.90
CA GLU A 159 16.05 5.58 -11.86
C GLU A 159 17.07 6.23 -10.90
N GLY A 160 18.36 5.87 -11.04
CA GLY A 160 19.40 6.33 -10.10
C GLY A 160 19.27 5.69 -8.73
N GLY A 161 19.44 6.48 -7.67
CA GLY A 161 19.29 6.02 -6.29
C GLY A 161 17.83 5.86 -5.91
N VAL A 162 17.44 4.66 -5.49
CA VAL A 162 16.08 4.36 -5.01
C VAL A 162 16.14 3.62 -3.68
N ILE A 163 15.07 3.68 -2.90
CA ILE A 163 14.84 2.79 -1.77
C ILE A 163 13.81 1.75 -2.18
N GLU A 164 14.19 0.48 -2.08
CA GLU A 164 13.32 -0.65 -2.33
C GLU A 164 12.72 -1.14 -1.01
N PHE A 165 11.39 -1.23 -0.97
CA PHE A 165 10.60 -1.89 0.05
C PHE A 165 10.11 -3.20 -0.51
N SER A 166 10.29 -4.30 0.21
CA SER A 166 9.79 -5.60 -0.22
C SER A 166 9.16 -6.36 0.92
N VAL A 167 7.99 -6.94 0.66
CA VAL A 167 7.26 -7.84 1.54
C VAL A 167 7.28 -9.21 0.89
N THR A 168 7.80 -10.18 1.61
CA THR A 168 7.94 -11.58 1.17
C THR A 168 7.10 -12.46 2.09
N ASP A 169 6.24 -13.30 1.51
CA ASP A 169 5.51 -14.34 2.20
C ASP A 169 5.93 -15.73 1.70
N HIS A 170 5.65 -16.75 2.50
CA HIS A 170 5.84 -18.16 2.16
C HIS A 170 4.52 -18.87 1.89
N GLY A 171 3.51 -18.12 1.41
CA GLY A 171 2.22 -18.63 1.02
C GLY A 171 2.26 -19.47 -0.27
N PRO A 172 1.10 -19.69 -0.90
CA PRO A 172 1.00 -20.53 -2.12
C PRO A 172 1.55 -19.83 -3.36
N GLY A 173 1.99 -18.57 -3.24
CA GLY A 173 2.34 -17.72 -4.38
C GLY A 173 1.12 -17.24 -5.16
N VAL A 174 1.36 -16.77 -6.36
CA VAL A 174 0.33 -16.22 -7.27
C VAL A 174 0.41 -16.98 -8.60
N ARG A 175 -0.73 -17.43 -9.13
CA ARG A 175 -0.78 -18.08 -10.44
C ARG A 175 -0.30 -17.12 -11.53
N GLU A 176 0.32 -17.63 -12.58
CA GLU A 176 0.89 -16.79 -13.65
C GLU A 176 -0.16 -15.95 -14.39
N ASP A 177 -1.35 -16.55 -14.65
CA ASP A 177 -2.48 -15.84 -15.25
C ASP A 177 -2.99 -14.69 -14.38
N VAL A 178 -2.88 -14.83 -13.04
CA VAL A 178 -3.23 -13.81 -12.05
C VAL A 178 -2.16 -12.73 -11.95
N LEU A 179 -0.87 -13.10 -12.05
CA LEU A 179 0.25 -12.14 -12.01
C LEU A 179 0.12 -11.05 -13.07
N ALA A 180 -0.32 -11.41 -14.28
CA ALA A 180 -0.52 -10.47 -15.38
C ALA A 180 -1.61 -9.42 -15.07
N ARG A 181 -2.62 -9.80 -14.27
CA ARG A 181 -3.80 -9.00 -13.95
C ARG A 181 -3.81 -8.44 -12.53
N LEU A 182 -2.75 -8.66 -11.78
CA LEU A 182 -2.67 -8.42 -10.33
C LEU A 182 -2.97 -6.97 -9.92
N TYR A 183 -2.71 -6.03 -10.82
CA TYR A 183 -2.91 -4.60 -10.60
C TYR A 183 -4.14 -4.04 -11.32
N GLU A 184 -4.94 -4.91 -11.95
CA GLU A 184 -6.23 -4.49 -12.49
C GLU A 184 -7.17 -4.18 -11.33
N ALA A 185 -7.81 -3.01 -11.40
CA ALA A 185 -8.78 -2.64 -10.39
C ALA A 185 -9.99 -3.58 -10.47
N PHE A 186 -10.50 -3.99 -9.31
CA PHE A 186 -11.63 -4.92 -9.14
C PHE A 186 -11.34 -6.38 -9.55
N TYR A 187 -10.10 -6.70 -9.87
CA TYR A 187 -9.69 -8.09 -10.08
C TYR A 187 -9.24 -8.70 -8.75
N SER A 188 -9.92 -9.74 -8.31
CA SER A 188 -9.60 -10.48 -7.08
C SER A 188 -9.84 -11.96 -7.24
N THR A 189 -8.94 -12.76 -6.70
CA THR A 189 -9.13 -14.22 -6.58
C THR A 189 -9.75 -14.61 -5.23
N LYS A 190 -9.96 -13.63 -4.33
CA LYS A 190 -10.52 -13.82 -2.99
C LYS A 190 -12.03 -13.57 -3.03
N ALA A 191 -12.83 -14.47 -2.43
CA ALA A 191 -14.28 -14.34 -2.38
C ALA A 191 -14.79 -13.04 -1.71
N GLU A 192 -14.01 -12.49 -0.79
CA GLU A 192 -14.34 -11.25 -0.06
C GLU A 192 -13.44 -10.06 -0.43
N GLY A 193 -12.66 -10.18 -1.50
CA GLY A 193 -11.70 -9.18 -1.92
C GLY A 193 -12.22 -8.27 -3.00
N LEU A 194 -12.30 -6.95 -2.75
CA LEU A 194 -12.66 -5.93 -3.73
C LEU A 194 -11.74 -5.81 -4.94
N GLY A 195 -10.56 -6.44 -4.92
CA GLY A 195 -9.57 -6.28 -5.99
C GLY A 195 -9.01 -4.86 -6.17
N ILE A 196 -9.24 -3.95 -5.21
CA ILE A 196 -8.78 -2.55 -5.30
C ILE A 196 -7.41 -2.37 -4.61
N GLY A 197 -7.07 -3.22 -3.64
CA GLY A 197 -5.92 -3.00 -2.76
C GLY A 197 -4.59 -2.85 -3.50
N LEU A 198 -4.25 -3.78 -4.39
CA LEU A 198 -2.98 -3.74 -5.14
C LEU A 198 -2.99 -2.67 -6.24
N ALA A 199 -4.15 -2.43 -6.87
CA ALA A 199 -4.31 -1.33 -7.82
C ALA A 199 -4.08 0.04 -7.14
N LEU A 200 -4.61 0.22 -5.93
CA LEU A 200 -4.37 1.42 -5.11
C LEU A 200 -2.90 1.55 -4.72
N CYS A 201 -2.26 0.47 -4.26
CA CYS A 201 -0.82 0.47 -3.96
C CYS A 201 0.00 0.92 -5.16
N ARG A 202 -0.27 0.35 -6.33
CA ARG A 202 0.41 0.73 -7.56
C ARG A 202 0.18 2.22 -7.89
N SER A 203 -1.04 2.71 -7.82
CA SER A 203 -1.36 4.12 -8.05
C SER A 203 -0.62 5.05 -7.09
N ILE A 204 -0.57 4.71 -5.79
CA ILE A 204 0.19 5.47 -4.78
C ILE A 204 1.67 5.48 -5.12
N VAL A 205 2.27 4.33 -5.40
CA VAL A 205 3.69 4.21 -5.73
C VAL A 205 4.04 5.00 -6.99
N GLU A 206 3.23 4.88 -8.05
CA GLU A 206 3.42 5.61 -9.31
C GLU A 206 3.24 7.14 -9.12
N SER A 207 2.31 7.58 -8.27
CA SER A 207 2.18 9.00 -7.91
C SER A 207 3.40 9.55 -7.18
N HIS A 208 4.20 8.68 -6.56
CA HIS A 208 5.49 9.00 -5.94
C HIS A 208 6.70 8.72 -6.86
N ARG A 209 6.46 8.57 -8.18
CA ARG A 209 7.49 8.27 -9.19
C ARG A 209 8.23 6.96 -8.93
N GLY A 210 7.59 6.04 -8.22
CA GLY A 210 8.11 4.71 -7.94
C GLY A 210 7.58 3.65 -8.90
N ARG A 211 8.07 2.42 -8.73
CA ARG A 211 7.60 1.25 -9.48
C ARG A 211 7.24 0.14 -8.52
N MET A 212 6.25 -0.66 -8.88
CA MET A 212 5.81 -1.81 -8.10
C MET A 212 5.90 -3.08 -8.93
N LYS A 213 6.41 -4.16 -8.31
CA LYS A 213 6.56 -5.49 -8.92
C LYS A 213 6.11 -6.58 -7.96
N ALA A 214 5.62 -7.67 -8.53
CA ALA A 214 5.34 -8.92 -7.82
C ALA A 214 6.03 -10.07 -8.54
N GLN A 215 6.56 -11.00 -7.79
CA GLN A 215 7.21 -12.20 -8.32
C GLN A 215 7.01 -13.38 -7.38
N ASN A 216 6.80 -14.56 -7.94
CA ASN A 216 6.81 -15.79 -7.17
C ASN A 216 8.23 -16.15 -6.75
N LEU A 217 8.32 -16.80 -5.60
CA LEU A 217 9.54 -17.45 -5.11
C LEU A 217 9.48 -18.94 -5.46
N TYR A 218 10.58 -19.46 -5.95
CA TYR A 218 10.67 -20.84 -6.37
C TYR A 218 11.71 -21.59 -5.52
N ASN A 219 11.37 -22.82 -5.16
CA ASN A 219 12.32 -23.83 -4.72
C ASN A 219 12.32 -24.94 -5.78
N LEU A 220 13.37 -24.99 -6.61
CA LEU A 220 13.36 -25.71 -7.86
C LEU A 220 12.16 -25.26 -8.73
N ASP A 221 11.28 -26.17 -9.12
CA ASP A 221 10.10 -25.88 -9.94
C ASP A 221 8.82 -25.59 -9.13
N THR A 222 8.93 -25.59 -7.80
CA THR A 222 7.77 -25.40 -6.91
C THR A 222 7.71 -23.96 -6.41
N VAL A 223 6.55 -23.32 -6.55
CA VAL A 223 6.28 -22.01 -5.95
C VAL A 223 6.19 -22.16 -4.43
N VAL A 224 7.00 -21.40 -3.69
CA VAL A 224 7.10 -21.45 -2.22
C VAL A 224 6.75 -20.13 -1.55
N GLY A 225 6.22 -19.18 -2.28
CA GLY A 225 5.83 -17.86 -1.76
C GLY A 225 5.73 -16.81 -2.84
N CYS A 226 5.48 -15.59 -2.41
CA CYS A 226 5.45 -14.41 -3.27
C CYS A 226 6.22 -13.26 -2.63
N ARG A 227 6.86 -12.44 -3.47
CA ARG A 227 7.51 -11.19 -3.09
C ARG A 227 6.86 -10.04 -3.83
N PHE A 228 6.32 -9.10 -3.07
CA PHE A 228 5.90 -7.78 -3.55
C PHE A 228 6.99 -6.77 -3.22
N ALA A 229 7.40 -6.00 -4.21
CA ALA A 229 8.40 -4.95 -4.02
C ALA A 229 7.96 -3.66 -4.68
N PHE A 230 8.27 -2.53 -4.05
CA PHE A 230 8.14 -1.22 -4.66
C PHE A 230 9.37 -0.36 -4.39
N THR A 231 9.64 0.57 -5.30
CA THR A 231 10.74 1.51 -5.20
C THR A 231 10.21 2.93 -5.05
N LEU A 232 10.96 3.77 -4.31
CA LEU A 232 10.76 5.21 -4.27
C LEU A 232 12.09 5.89 -4.56
N GLN A 233 12.05 6.97 -5.35
CA GLN A 233 13.25 7.71 -5.72
C GLN A 233 13.78 8.49 -4.52
N VAL A 234 15.11 8.46 -4.36
CA VAL A 234 15.81 9.34 -3.44
C VAL A 234 16.02 10.67 -4.17
N GLU A 235 15.53 11.77 -3.59
CA GLU A 235 15.91 13.09 -4.11
C GLU A 235 17.41 13.26 -3.88
N THR A 236 18.18 13.10 -4.95
CA THR A 236 19.56 13.52 -4.96
C THR A 236 19.54 15.05 -4.97
N ASN A 237 19.65 15.68 -3.80
CA ASN A 237 20.04 17.08 -3.71
C ASN A 237 21.45 17.17 -4.30
N LEU A 238 21.55 17.26 -5.61
CA LEU A 238 22.64 17.98 -6.24
C LEU A 238 22.46 19.43 -5.78
N ALA A 239 22.95 19.73 -4.57
CA ALA A 239 23.38 21.06 -4.26
C ALA A 239 24.38 21.40 -5.37
N ARG A 240 23.89 22.02 -6.44
CA ARG A 240 24.74 22.90 -7.26
C ARG A 240 25.23 23.93 -6.26
N SER A 241 26.40 23.68 -5.73
CA SER A 241 27.25 24.74 -5.27
C SER A 241 27.47 25.63 -6.51
N ASP A 242 26.62 26.65 -6.64
CA ASP A 242 26.97 27.86 -7.37
C ASP A 242 28.17 28.46 -6.63
N ASN A 243 29.35 27.95 -6.96
CA ASN A 243 30.58 28.65 -6.80
C ASN A 243 30.60 29.80 -7.85
N GLY A 244 29.63 30.70 -7.70
CA GLY A 244 29.73 32.04 -8.21
C GLY A 244 30.74 32.78 -7.37
N GLY A 245 32.02 32.48 -7.56
CA GLY A 245 33.09 33.36 -7.10
C GLY A 245 32.88 34.77 -7.69
N PRO A 246 33.05 35.81 -6.88
CA PRO A 246 32.93 37.18 -7.37
C PRO A 246 33.98 37.39 -8.44
N SER A 247 33.54 37.62 -9.67
CA SER A 247 34.40 38.11 -10.75
C SER A 247 34.86 39.52 -10.36
N THR A 248 36.05 39.62 -9.79
CA THR A 248 36.78 40.86 -9.65
C THR A 248 37.14 41.35 -11.05
N GLN A 249 36.33 42.25 -11.59
CA GLN A 249 36.75 43.08 -12.71
C GLN A 249 37.90 44.00 -12.24
N PRO A 250 39.03 44.04 -12.93
CA PRO A 250 40.07 45.06 -12.63
C PRO A 250 39.54 46.45 -13.01
N ALA A 251 39.68 47.39 -12.09
CA ALA A 251 39.36 48.78 -12.31
C ALA A 251 40.17 49.38 -13.46
N PRO A 252 39.60 50.25 -14.31
CA PRO A 252 40.35 50.94 -15.37
C PRO A 252 41.28 51.95 -14.74
N LEU A 253 42.57 51.95 -15.26
CA LEU A 253 43.61 52.90 -14.91
C LEU A 253 43.22 54.34 -15.32
N PRO A 254 43.52 55.35 -14.50
CA PRO A 254 43.28 56.75 -14.89
C PRO A 254 44.20 57.20 -15.98
N LEU A 255 43.63 57.83 -17.02
CA LEU A 255 44.33 58.52 -18.08
C LEU A 255 45.11 59.71 -17.51
N ALA A 256 46.39 59.73 -17.79
CA ALA A 256 47.27 60.85 -17.49
C ALA A 256 46.88 62.09 -18.34
N THR A 257 46.56 63.18 -17.68
CA THR A 257 46.40 64.48 -18.30
C THR A 257 47.79 65.07 -18.49
N ASP A 258 48.17 65.22 -19.76
CA ASP A 258 49.35 65.91 -20.16
C ASP A 258 49.06 67.43 -20.14
N SER A 259 49.82 68.16 -19.30
CA SER A 259 49.79 69.59 -19.25
C SER A 259 51.16 70.06 -19.71
N THR A 260 51.20 70.74 -20.84
CA THR A 260 52.40 71.51 -21.27
C THR A 260 51.99 72.91 -21.66
N PRO A 261 52.86 73.88 -21.50
CA PRO A 261 52.68 75.30 -21.20
C PRO A 261 52.18 76.14 -22.32
#